data_5bfa3f8b513df9196899aef864a025f7
#
_entry.id   5bfa3f8b513df9196899aef864a025f7
#
_cell.length_a   1.000
_cell.length_b   1.000
_cell.length_c   1.000
_cell.angle_alpha   90.00
_cell.angle_beta   90.00
_cell.angle_gamma   90.00
#
_symmetry.space_group_name_H-M   'P 1'
#
loop_
_entity.id
_entity.type
_entity.pdbx_description
1 polymer ?
#
loop_
_entity_poly.entity_id
_entity_poly.type
_entity_poly.pdbx_seq_one_letter_code
_entity_poly.pdbx_strand_id
1 'polypeptide(L)'
;RFLSGGERQQVIRVTQTEALAEIWELAQAAYDQGRIWDDQVVDATYRRAGYLEYFSAAVSKVPNEIPHERGTLLQESLTFAFVPRLLNPNKGIKNDRAKVERYTDYYFGESNFSSFSLGHYCEAYIDWGPAGMMLHLLCYGIVGGLLVRITLRRSGDLNPLLGLGLLWAVMYPWSTFQQDMVTVAGRTGWGVFCHLLLFFPLYQWTNRFIKHKDAAQNALKQP
;
A
#
# COMPACT_ATOMS: atom_id res chain seq x y z
N ARG A 1 -22.19 -9.01 -10.27
CA ARG A 1 -23.44 -9.18 -9.49
C ARG A 1 -23.33 -8.68 -8.05
N PHE A 2 -22.15 -8.36 -7.58
CA PHE A 2 -21.93 -7.83 -6.23
C PHE A 2 -22.34 -6.37 -6.05
N LEU A 3 -22.70 -5.70 -7.13
CA LEU A 3 -23.01 -4.28 -7.14
C LEU A 3 -24.45 -4.04 -7.58
N SER A 4 -25.16 -3.14 -6.90
CA SER A 4 -26.41 -2.62 -7.41
C SER A 4 -26.12 -1.55 -8.46
N GLY A 5 -26.57 -1.77 -9.70
CA GLY A 5 -26.43 -0.76 -10.74
C GLY A 5 -27.14 0.55 -10.35
N GLY A 6 -26.48 1.68 -10.59
CA GLY A 6 -27.06 3.01 -10.56
C GLY A 6 -27.01 3.78 -9.24
N GLU A 7 -26.60 3.20 -8.13
CA GLU A 7 -26.40 3.93 -6.87
C GLU A 7 -24.96 4.40 -6.70
N ARG A 8 -24.78 5.60 -6.18
CA ARG A 8 -23.45 6.19 -5.92
C ARG A 8 -22.65 5.47 -4.82
N GLN A 9 -23.25 4.52 -4.12
CA GLN A 9 -22.59 3.72 -3.10
C GLN A 9 -22.60 2.24 -3.50
N GLN A 10 -21.45 1.62 -3.33
CA GLN A 10 -21.28 0.18 -3.51
C GLN A 10 -22.00 -0.55 -2.38
N VAL A 11 -23.10 -1.20 -2.69
CA VAL A 11 -23.85 -2.01 -1.71
C VAL A 11 -23.54 -3.47 -1.94
N ILE A 12 -22.89 -4.10 -0.98
CA ILE A 12 -22.63 -5.53 -0.99
C ILE A 12 -23.95 -6.25 -0.65
N ARG A 13 -24.51 -6.99 -1.61
CA ARG A 13 -25.80 -7.70 -1.47
C ARG A 13 -25.66 -9.17 -1.08
N VAL A 14 -24.44 -9.65 -0.92
CA VAL A 14 -24.13 -11.04 -0.54
C VAL A 14 -23.35 -11.07 0.74
N THR A 15 -23.50 -12.12 1.51
CA THR A 15 -22.70 -12.35 2.71
C THR A 15 -21.25 -12.66 2.32
N GLN A 16 -20.30 -12.45 3.23
CA GLN A 16 -18.88 -12.74 2.97
C GLN A 16 -18.66 -14.23 2.63
N THR A 17 -19.42 -15.11 3.24
CA THR A 17 -19.35 -16.56 2.99
C THR A 17 -19.86 -16.93 1.60
N GLU A 18 -20.96 -16.35 1.15
CA GLU A 18 -21.47 -16.53 -0.21
C GLU A 18 -20.51 -15.96 -1.27
N ALA A 19 -19.93 -14.79 -1.00
CA ALA A 19 -18.92 -14.20 -1.87
C ALA A 19 -17.67 -15.09 -2.01
N LEU A 20 -17.20 -15.67 -0.92
CA LEU A 20 -16.05 -16.60 -0.93
C LEU A 20 -16.39 -17.90 -1.67
N ALA A 21 -17.60 -18.45 -1.50
CA ALA A 21 -18.05 -19.64 -2.21
C ALA A 21 -18.11 -19.39 -3.73
N GLU A 22 -18.68 -18.26 -4.15
CA GLU A 22 -18.74 -17.89 -5.57
C GLU A 22 -17.34 -17.63 -6.18
N ILE A 23 -16.45 -16.99 -5.43
CA ILE A 23 -15.04 -16.83 -5.86
C ILE A 23 -14.36 -18.18 -6.01
N TRP A 24 -14.58 -19.11 -5.09
CA TRP A 24 -14.02 -20.46 -5.16
C TRP A 24 -14.52 -21.24 -6.37
N GLU A 25 -15.83 -21.24 -6.62
CA GLU A 25 -16.43 -21.88 -7.79
C GLU A 25 -15.91 -21.29 -9.11
N LEU A 26 -15.77 -19.96 -9.18
CA LEU A 26 -15.19 -19.30 -10.34
C LEU A 26 -13.73 -19.65 -10.53
N ALA A 27 -12.94 -19.76 -9.46
CA ALA A 27 -11.55 -20.15 -9.50
C ALA A 27 -11.38 -21.61 -9.96
N GLN A 28 -12.21 -22.53 -9.47
CA GLN A 28 -12.21 -23.91 -9.91
C GLN A 28 -12.62 -24.03 -11.39
N ALA A 29 -13.68 -23.36 -11.80
CA ALA A 29 -14.10 -23.36 -13.21
C ALA A 29 -13.01 -22.80 -14.14
N ALA A 30 -12.30 -21.76 -13.73
CA ALA A 30 -11.18 -21.21 -14.49
C ALA A 30 -9.98 -22.18 -14.54
N TYR A 31 -9.70 -22.91 -13.47
CA TYR A 31 -8.66 -23.93 -13.43
C TYR A 31 -8.99 -25.11 -14.35
N ASP A 32 -10.20 -25.65 -14.24
CA ASP A 32 -10.67 -26.82 -15.03
C ASP A 32 -10.71 -26.52 -16.54
N GLN A 33 -10.95 -25.25 -16.90
CA GLN A 33 -10.95 -24.77 -18.27
C GLN A 33 -9.54 -24.38 -18.79
N GLY A 34 -8.50 -24.51 -17.97
CA GLY A 34 -7.13 -24.10 -18.33
C GLY A 34 -6.95 -22.59 -18.52
N ARG A 35 -7.95 -21.78 -18.15
CA ARG A 35 -7.95 -20.32 -18.39
C ARG A 35 -6.98 -19.55 -17.52
N ILE A 36 -6.49 -20.13 -16.43
CA ILE A 36 -5.55 -19.46 -15.53
C ILE A 36 -4.23 -19.12 -16.24
N TRP A 37 -3.85 -19.94 -17.22
CA TRP A 37 -2.63 -19.79 -18.02
C TRP A 37 -2.91 -19.31 -19.46
N ASP A 38 -4.11 -18.79 -19.71
CA ASP A 38 -4.41 -18.17 -20.98
C ASP A 38 -3.51 -16.93 -21.17
N ASP A 39 -2.90 -16.80 -22.34
CA ASP A 39 -2.01 -15.68 -22.66
C ASP A 39 -2.65 -14.32 -22.40
N GLN A 40 -3.97 -14.20 -22.60
CA GLN A 40 -4.71 -12.97 -22.32
C GLN A 40 -4.78 -12.66 -20.81
N VAL A 41 -4.97 -13.69 -19.99
CA VAL A 41 -5.02 -13.53 -18.50
C VAL A 41 -3.64 -13.20 -17.97
N VAL A 42 -2.61 -13.89 -18.51
CA VAL A 42 -1.21 -13.64 -18.16
C VAL A 42 -0.81 -12.22 -18.56
N ASP A 43 -1.09 -11.80 -19.80
CA ASP A 43 -0.79 -10.44 -20.27
C ASP A 43 -1.52 -9.37 -19.46
N ALA A 44 -2.83 -9.56 -19.18
CA ALA A 44 -3.59 -8.64 -18.33
C ALA A 44 -3.05 -8.57 -16.91
N THR A 45 -2.55 -9.69 -16.38
CA THR A 45 -1.91 -9.74 -15.06
C THR A 45 -0.58 -9.00 -15.05
N TYR A 46 0.27 -9.20 -16.07
CA TYR A 46 1.53 -8.47 -16.23
C TYR A 46 1.30 -6.97 -16.38
N ARG A 47 0.35 -6.55 -17.20
CA ARG A 47 0.00 -5.14 -17.37
C ARG A 47 -0.45 -4.51 -16.06
N ARG A 48 -1.30 -5.21 -15.30
CA ARG A 48 -1.76 -4.75 -13.98
C ARG A 48 -0.64 -4.73 -12.94
N ALA A 49 0.19 -5.77 -12.89
CA ALA A 49 1.29 -5.85 -11.95
C ALA A 49 2.36 -4.79 -12.19
N GLY A 50 2.66 -4.47 -13.47
CA GLY A 50 3.70 -3.53 -13.84
C GLY A 50 3.30 -2.05 -13.78
N TYR A 51 2.02 -1.72 -13.78
CA TYR A 51 1.51 -0.33 -13.92
C TYR A 51 2.16 0.47 -15.07
N LEU A 52 2.83 -0.25 -15.98
CA LEU A 52 3.58 0.33 -17.09
C LEU A 52 2.67 1.08 -18.06
N GLU A 53 1.43 0.60 -18.20
CA GLU A 53 0.44 1.21 -19.08
C GLU A 53 0.11 2.65 -18.60
N TYR A 54 -0.21 2.83 -17.33
CA TYR A 54 -0.49 4.15 -16.77
C TYR A 54 0.75 5.04 -16.75
N PHE A 55 1.92 4.46 -16.46
CA PHE A 55 3.17 5.20 -16.50
C PHE A 55 3.51 5.66 -17.91
N SER A 56 3.37 4.80 -18.92
CA SER A 56 3.63 5.16 -20.33
C SER A 56 2.66 6.24 -20.82
N ALA A 57 1.38 6.17 -20.41
CA ALA A 57 0.40 7.21 -20.70
C ALA A 57 0.77 8.55 -20.03
N ALA A 58 1.22 8.52 -18.78
CA ALA A 58 1.69 9.73 -18.10
C ALA A 58 2.95 10.32 -18.77
N VAL A 59 3.89 9.47 -19.20
CA VAL A 59 5.11 9.92 -19.92
C VAL A 59 4.79 10.53 -21.28
N SER A 60 3.78 10.03 -21.99
CA SER A 60 3.38 10.62 -23.28
C SER A 60 2.76 12.02 -23.10
N LYS A 61 2.11 12.28 -21.97
CA LYS A 61 1.40 13.52 -21.70
C LYS A 61 2.27 14.57 -21.00
N VAL A 62 3.15 14.13 -20.10
CA VAL A 62 4.07 15.00 -19.35
C VAL A 62 5.50 14.82 -19.88
N PRO A 63 6.20 15.85 -20.31
CA PRO A 63 5.85 17.29 -20.26
C PRO A 63 5.16 17.83 -21.51
N ASN A 64 4.76 16.99 -22.49
CA ASN A 64 4.33 17.45 -23.82
C ASN A 64 3.04 18.31 -23.77
N GLU A 65 2.05 17.90 -23.00
CA GLU A 65 0.76 18.58 -22.88
C GLU A 65 0.63 19.28 -21.50
N ILE A 66 1.18 18.67 -20.45
CA ILE A 66 1.14 19.21 -19.10
C ILE A 66 2.58 19.37 -18.63
N PRO A 67 2.99 20.58 -18.18
CA PRO A 67 4.34 20.78 -17.64
C PRO A 67 4.54 20.00 -16.35
N HIS A 68 5.81 19.74 -16.01
CA HIS A 68 6.16 19.11 -14.72
C HIS A 68 5.65 19.95 -13.52
N GLU A 69 5.08 19.27 -12.52
CA GLU A 69 4.44 19.89 -11.35
C GLU A 69 5.42 20.40 -10.27
N ARG A 70 6.73 20.21 -10.48
CA ARG A 70 7.82 20.75 -9.66
C ARG A 70 7.74 20.44 -8.17
N GLY A 71 7.27 19.24 -7.82
CA GLY A 71 7.19 18.76 -6.44
C GLY A 71 5.85 19.00 -5.77
N THR A 72 4.85 19.49 -6.49
CA THR A 72 3.51 19.75 -5.95
C THR A 72 2.84 18.45 -5.49
N LEU A 73 2.97 17.37 -6.28
CA LEU A 73 2.37 16.07 -5.92
C LEU A 73 3.00 15.48 -4.67
N LEU A 74 4.32 15.59 -4.52
CA LEU A 74 5.01 15.15 -3.31
C LEU A 74 4.59 15.99 -2.10
N GLN A 75 4.55 17.32 -2.24
CA GLN A 75 4.15 18.21 -1.15
C GLN A 75 2.71 17.94 -0.69
N GLU A 76 1.78 17.79 -1.63
CA GLU A 76 0.40 17.40 -1.33
C GLU A 76 0.34 16.07 -0.61
N SER A 77 1.11 15.09 -1.08
CA SER A 77 1.16 13.75 -0.51
C SER A 77 1.67 13.76 0.92
N LEU A 78 2.76 14.46 1.21
CA LEU A 78 3.32 14.60 2.55
C LEU A 78 2.36 15.36 3.48
N THR A 79 1.80 16.46 3.01
CA THR A 79 0.80 17.23 3.77
C THR A 79 -0.41 16.36 4.10
N PHE A 80 -0.88 15.59 3.11
CA PHE A 80 -2.00 14.69 3.33
C PHE A 80 -1.67 13.55 4.29
N ALA A 81 -0.47 12.98 4.24
CA ALA A 81 -0.08 11.88 5.12
C ALA A 81 0.12 12.34 6.57
N PHE A 82 0.80 13.46 6.79
CA PHE A 82 1.28 13.85 8.11
C PHE A 82 0.43 14.89 8.85
N VAL A 83 -0.40 15.67 8.14
CA VAL A 83 -1.28 16.63 8.80
C VAL A 83 -2.60 15.96 9.20
N PRO A 84 -2.88 15.74 10.49
CA PRO A 84 -4.14 15.15 10.94
C PRO A 84 -5.34 16.06 10.61
N ARG A 85 -6.51 15.46 10.41
CA ARG A 85 -7.75 16.22 10.18
C ARG A 85 -8.10 17.16 11.33
N LEU A 86 -7.64 16.86 12.55
CA LEU A 86 -7.81 17.73 13.71
C LEU A 86 -7.14 19.09 13.52
N LEU A 87 -5.98 19.12 12.85
CA LEU A 87 -5.23 20.37 12.55
C LEU A 87 -5.67 21.00 11.22
N ASN A 88 -6.29 20.23 10.33
CA ASN A 88 -6.85 20.72 9.08
C ASN A 88 -8.25 20.14 8.85
N PRO A 89 -9.30 20.73 9.44
CA PRO A 89 -10.68 20.25 9.29
C PRO A 89 -11.17 20.23 7.83
N ASN A 90 -10.65 21.13 7.00
CA ASN A 90 -11.00 21.25 5.59
C ASN A 90 -10.15 20.35 4.69
N LYS A 91 -9.39 19.41 5.26
CA LYS A 91 -8.60 18.45 4.50
C LYS A 91 -9.49 17.65 3.55
N GLY A 92 -9.26 17.82 2.25
CA GLY A 92 -10.02 17.16 1.20
C GLY A 92 -10.00 15.64 1.30
N ILE A 93 -10.80 15.00 0.46
CA ILE A 93 -10.74 13.54 0.27
C ILE A 93 -9.68 13.27 -0.80
N LYS A 94 -8.81 12.27 -0.55
CA LYS A 94 -7.86 11.81 -1.54
C LYS A 94 -8.60 11.36 -2.80
N ASN A 95 -8.28 11.95 -3.93
CA ASN A 95 -8.91 11.65 -5.21
C ASN A 95 -7.86 11.14 -6.21
N ASP A 96 -7.52 9.87 -6.09
CA ASP A 96 -6.57 9.21 -7.00
C ASP A 96 -7.09 9.17 -8.44
N ARG A 97 -8.40 9.05 -8.59
CA ARG A 97 -9.06 9.02 -9.88
C ARG A 97 -8.83 10.32 -10.68
N ALA A 98 -9.03 11.48 -10.05
CA ALA A 98 -8.81 12.76 -10.72
C ALA A 98 -7.34 12.92 -11.14
N LYS A 99 -6.38 12.39 -10.36
CA LYS A 99 -4.96 12.36 -10.75
C LYS A 99 -4.75 11.49 -11.98
N VAL A 100 -5.28 10.26 -11.99
CA VAL A 100 -5.14 9.34 -13.13
C VAL A 100 -5.76 9.96 -14.38
N GLU A 101 -6.99 10.44 -14.32
CA GLU A 101 -7.69 11.08 -15.45
C GLU A 101 -6.91 12.31 -15.98
N ARG A 102 -6.31 13.11 -15.09
CA ARG A 102 -5.53 14.28 -15.49
C ARG A 102 -4.27 13.92 -16.27
N TYR A 103 -3.51 12.93 -15.79
CA TYR A 103 -2.17 12.64 -16.31
C TYR A 103 -2.10 11.47 -17.30
N THR A 104 -3.19 10.71 -17.52
CA THR A 104 -3.13 9.50 -18.36
C THR A 104 -4.20 9.42 -19.44
N ASP A 105 -5.15 10.32 -19.52
CA ASP A 105 -6.33 10.25 -20.41
C ASP A 105 -7.26 9.04 -20.17
N TYR A 106 -6.97 8.21 -19.17
CA TYR A 106 -7.89 7.13 -18.80
C TYR A 106 -9.10 7.70 -18.08
N TYR A 107 -10.26 7.58 -18.69
CA TYR A 107 -11.53 8.00 -18.09
C TYR A 107 -12.28 6.81 -17.50
N PHE A 108 -12.54 6.86 -16.21
CA PHE A 108 -13.18 5.76 -15.48
C PHE A 108 -14.70 5.84 -15.41
N GLY A 109 -15.39 6.68 -16.15
CA GLY A 109 -16.85 6.80 -16.14
C GLY A 109 -17.46 6.93 -14.72
N GLU A 110 -18.61 7.52 -14.58
CA GLU A 110 -19.23 7.76 -13.25
C GLU A 110 -19.58 6.49 -12.45
N SER A 111 -19.75 5.36 -13.12
CA SER A 111 -20.17 4.08 -12.54
C SER A 111 -19.03 3.19 -12.01
N ASN A 112 -17.78 3.49 -12.33
CA ASN A 112 -16.65 2.66 -11.92
C ASN A 112 -16.04 3.17 -10.62
N PHE A 113 -16.23 2.43 -9.54
CA PHE A 113 -15.65 2.69 -8.21
C PHE A 113 -14.19 2.22 -8.08
N SER A 114 -13.50 1.95 -9.18
CA SER A 114 -12.11 1.53 -9.15
C SER A 114 -11.22 2.72 -8.76
N SER A 115 -10.55 2.62 -7.63
CA SER A 115 -9.52 3.57 -7.22
C SER A 115 -8.16 3.03 -7.68
N PHE A 116 -7.62 3.61 -8.74
CA PHE A 116 -6.26 3.34 -9.19
C PHE A 116 -5.35 4.47 -8.74
N SER A 117 -4.16 4.12 -8.27
CA SER A 117 -3.10 5.07 -7.99
C SER A 117 -2.08 5.02 -9.12
N LEU A 118 -1.47 6.16 -9.45
CA LEU A 118 -0.38 6.22 -10.43
C LEU A 118 0.91 5.54 -9.94
N GLY A 119 1.02 5.28 -8.64
CA GLY A 119 2.25 4.84 -8.02
C GLY A 119 3.22 6.00 -7.75
N HIS A 120 3.99 5.90 -6.66
CA HIS A 120 4.88 6.98 -6.21
C HIS A 120 5.99 7.33 -7.22
N TYR A 121 6.43 6.36 -8.02
CA TYR A 121 7.46 6.61 -9.04
C TYR A 121 6.92 7.43 -10.22
N CYS A 122 5.67 7.19 -10.61
CA CYS A 122 5.01 7.96 -11.65
C CYS A 122 4.72 9.40 -11.15
N GLU A 123 4.26 9.57 -9.92
CA GLU A 123 4.10 10.89 -9.30
C GLU A 123 5.42 11.66 -9.28
N ALA A 124 6.55 11.01 -8.95
CA ALA A 124 7.86 11.63 -8.99
C ALA A 124 8.32 12.00 -10.41
N TYR A 125 7.96 11.20 -11.41
CA TYR A 125 8.20 11.55 -12.81
C TYR A 125 7.38 12.78 -13.22
N ILE A 126 6.11 12.84 -12.85
CA ILE A 126 5.24 13.98 -13.14
C ILE A 126 5.80 15.25 -12.49
N ASP A 127 6.31 15.15 -11.26
CA ASP A 127 6.88 16.30 -10.55
C ASP A 127 8.19 16.80 -11.19
N TRP A 128 9.13 15.90 -11.53
CA TRP A 128 10.51 16.30 -11.85
C TRP A 128 11.13 15.64 -13.08
N GLY A 129 10.36 14.85 -13.82
CA GLY A 129 10.87 14.11 -14.97
C GLY A 129 11.75 12.91 -14.58
N PRO A 130 12.49 12.33 -15.57
CA PRO A 130 13.24 11.08 -15.38
C PRO A 130 14.32 11.18 -14.29
N ALA A 131 15.09 12.28 -14.27
CA ALA A 131 16.14 12.48 -13.31
C ALA A 131 15.61 12.59 -11.87
N GLY A 132 14.50 13.33 -11.69
CA GLY A 132 13.86 13.46 -10.39
C GLY A 132 13.22 12.15 -9.91
N MET A 133 12.61 11.38 -10.83
CA MET A 133 12.10 10.06 -10.52
C MET A 133 13.22 9.12 -10.02
N MET A 134 14.37 9.09 -10.69
CA MET A 134 15.52 8.28 -10.26
C MET A 134 16.05 8.69 -8.89
N LEU A 135 16.15 10.01 -8.65
CA LEU A 135 16.56 10.54 -7.34
C LEU A 135 15.53 10.17 -6.26
N HIS A 136 14.24 10.29 -6.56
CA HIS A 136 13.16 9.89 -5.66
C HIS A 136 13.27 8.41 -5.30
N LEU A 137 13.45 7.51 -6.28
CA LEU A 137 13.59 6.07 -6.04
C LEU A 137 14.83 5.74 -5.20
N LEU A 138 15.94 6.43 -5.43
CA LEU A 138 17.15 6.29 -4.62
C LEU A 138 16.88 6.71 -3.17
N CYS A 139 16.31 7.89 -2.95
CA CYS A 139 15.95 8.37 -1.61
C CYS A 139 14.95 7.43 -0.93
N TYR A 140 13.95 6.97 -1.68
CA TYR A 140 12.98 6.00 -1.21
C TYR A 140 13.66 4.72 -0.73
N GLY A 141 14.54 4.12 -1.54
CA GLY A 141 15.29 2.93 -1.16
C GLY A 141 16.17 3.14 0.07
N ILE A 142 16.88 4.28 0.16
CA ILE A 142 17.73 4.62 1.33
C ILE A 142 16.86 4.75 2.59
N VAL A 143 15.79 5.51 2.55
CA VAL A 143 14.91 5.72 3.72
C VAL A 143 14.28 4.40 4.16
N GLY A 144 13.75 3.61 3.23
CA GLY A 144 13.21 2.28 3.52
C GLY A 144 14.24 1.35 4.14
N GLY A 145 15.44 1.29 3.56
CA GLY A 145 16.54 0.49 4.09
C GLY A 145 16.97 0.92 5.50
N LEU A 146 17.02 2.23 5.76
CA LEU A 146 17.31 2.76 7.10
C LEU A 146 16.23 2.41 8.11
N LEU A 147 14.97 2.53 7.75
CA LEU A 147 13.84 2.15 8.61
C LEU A 147 13.89 0.67 8.96
N VAL A 148 14.10 -0.20 7.98
CA VAL A 148 14.29 -1.64 8.20
C VAL A 148 15.48 -1.92 9.10
N ARG A 149 16.64 -1.29 8.84
CA ARG A 149 17.85 -1.46 9.66
C ARG A 149 17.64 -1.02 11.11
N ILE A 150 17.00 0.12 11.33
CA ILE A 150 16.68 0.63 12.69
C ILE A 150 15.74 -0.36 13.40
N THR A 151 14.69 -0.81 12.71
CA THR A 151 13.74 -1.78 13.26
C THR A 151 14.42 -3.08 13.65
N LEU A 152 15.24 -3.65 12.78
CA LEU A 152 15.96 -4.91 13.05
C LEU A 152 16.96 -4.77 14.21
N ARG A 153 17.70 -3.67 14.28
CA ARG A 153 18.63 -3.44 15.39
C ARG A 153 17.92 -3.29 16.73
N ARG A 154 16.81 -2.59 16.76
CA ARG A 154 16.04 -2.37 17.99
C ARG A 154 15.18 -3.56 18.41
N SER A 155 14.79 -4.43 17.48
CA SER A 155 13.95 -5.59 17.78
C SER A 155 14.66 -6.66 18.61
N GLY A 156 16.00 -6.77 18.52
CA GLY A 156 16.78 -7.70 19.34
C GLY A 156 16.73 -7.40 20.83
N ASP A 157 16.66 -6.12 21.19
CA ASP A 157 16.65 -5.66 22.58
C ASP A 157 15.24 -5.51 23.15
N LEU A 158 14.24 -5.45 22.29
CA LEU A 158 12.84 -5.30 22.66
C LEU A 158 12.14 -6.67 22.75
N ASN A 159 10.91 -6.74 22.33
CA ASN A 159 10.15 -7.97 22.19
C ASN A 159 10.20 -8.44 20.73
N PRO A 160 10.52 -9.72 20.43
CA PRO A 160 10.56 -10.24 19.07
C PRO A 160 9.26 -10.00 18.28
N LEU A 161 8.09 -10.10 18.94
CA LEU A 161 6.80 -9.83 18.30
C LEU A 161 6.65 -8.34 17.93
N LEU A 162 7.11 -7.43 18.78
CA LEU A 162 7.15 -6.00 18.46
C LEU A 162 8.07 -5.74 17.27
N GLY A 163 9.23 -6.37 17.25
CA GLY A 163 10.17 -6.26 16.14
C GLY A 163 9.57 -6.74 14.81
N LEU A 164 8.91 -7.89 14.81
CA LEU A 164 8.21 -8.41 13.64
C LEU A 164 7.05 -7.50 13.20
N GLY A 165 6.27 -6.99 14.14
CA GLY A 165 5.18 -6.05 13.85
C GLY A 165 5.68 -4.74 13.22
N LEU A 166 6.73 -4.16 13.77
CA LEU A 166 7.37 -2.95 13.23
C LEU A 166 7.98 -3.21 11.85
N LEU A 167 8.64 -4.36 11.66
CA LEU A 167 9.20 -4.75 10.38
C LEU A 167 8.10 -4.87 9.32
N TRP A 168 6.98 -5.53 9.66
CA TRP A 168 5.82 -5.62 8.79
C TRP A 168 5.23 -4.25 8.46
N ALA A 169 5.06 -3.39 9.47
CA ALA A 169 4.52 -2.04 9.31
C ALA A 169 5.37 -1.16 8.37
N VAL A 170 6.68 -1.38 8.33
CA VAL A 170 7.60 -0.71 7.42
C VAL A 170 7.64 -1.41 6.07
N MET A 171 7.91 -2.72 6.01
CA MET A 171 8.15 -3.41 4.75
C MET A 171 6.92 -3.48 3.86
N TYR A 172 5.74 -3.71 4.42
CA TYR A 172 4.53 -3.89 3.61
C TYR A 172 4.19 -2.67 2.75
N PRO A 173 4.13 -1.43 3.25
CA PRO A 173 3.88 -0.26 2.39
C PRO A 173 5.01 -0.02 1.38
N TRP A 174 6.25 -0.33 1.73
CA TRP A 174 7.42 -0.08 0.91
C TRP A 174 7.68 -1.14 -0.15
N SER A 175 7.10 -2.33 -0.02
CA SER A 175 7.21 -3.40 -1.02
C SER A 175 6.26 -3.23 -2.20
N THR A 176 5.28 -2.34 -2.12
CA THR A 176 4.24 -2.17 -3.14
C THR A 176 4.50 -0.92 -3.98
N PHE A 177 5.08 -1.09 -5.16
CA PHE A 177 5.35 0.00 -6.12
C PHE A 177 4.08 0.70 -6.63
N GLN A 178 2.95 0.04 -6.55
CA GLN A 178 1.67 0.52 -7.07
C GLN A 178 1.02 1.61 -6.18
N GLN A 179 1.51 1.78 -4.97
CA GLN A 179 0.94 2.75 -4.04
C GLN A 179 1.52 4.13 -4.27
N ASP A 180 0.67 5.14 -4.15
CA ASP A 180 1.10 6.52 -4.13
C ASP A 180 1.84 6.87 -2.82
N MET A 181 2.54 7.99 -2.84
CA MET A 181 3.35 8.42 -1.71
C MET A 181 2.52 8.71 -0.45
N VAL A 182 1.27 9.18 -0.60
CA VAL A 182 0.33 9.38 0.52
C VAL A 182 0.10 8.08 1.26
N THR A 183 -0.18 7.00 0.52
CA THR A 183 -0.49 5.69 1.09
C THR A 183 0.74 5.06 1.74
N VAL A 184 1.91 5.15 1.10
CA VAL A 184 3.17 4.64 1.67
C VAL A 184 3.51 5.37 2.97
N ALA A 185 3.55 6.69 2.96
CA ALA A 185 3.89 7.50 4.13
C ALA A 185 2.85 7.34 5.24
N GLY A 186 1.57 7.39 4.90
CA GLY A 186 0.46 7.27 5.85
C GLY A 186 0.41 5.89 6.51
N ARG A 187 0.51 4.80 5.74
CA ARG A 187 0.50 3.44 6.29
C ARG A 187 1.74 3.14 7.13
N THR A 188 2.91 3.57 6.71
CA THR A 188 4.14 3.42 7.49
C THR A 188 4.04 4.18 8.80
N GLY A 189 3.68 5.47 8.75
CA GLY A 189 3.54 6.29 9.95
C GLY A 189 2.50 5.76 10.91
N TRP A 190 1.30 5.42 10.41
CA TRP A 190 0.24 4.87 11.23
C TRP A 190 0.57 3.47 11.77
N GLY A 191 1.18 2.61 10.95
CA GLY A 191 1.63 1.29 11.37
C GLY A 191 2.65 1.36 12.51
N VAL A 192 3.68 2.18 12.37
CA VAL A 192 4.68 2.41 13.43
C VAL A 192 4.03 2.99 14.69
N PHE A 193 3.15 3.98 14.56
CA PHE A 193 2.41 4.55 15.67
C PHE A 193 1.59 3.49 16.43
N CYS A 194 0.81 2.67 15.71
CA CYS A 194 0.01 1.62 16.33
C CYS A 194 0.88 0.61 17.08
N HIS A 195 2.00 0.18 16.49
CA HIS A 195 2.88 -0.80 17.14
C HIS A 195 3.59 -0.24 18.37
N LEU A 196 4.01 1.02 18.31
CA LEU A 196 4.73 1.64 19.44
C LEU A 196 3.81 2.09 20.57
N LEU A 197 2.59 2.55 20.29
CA LEU A 197 1.70 3.11 21.30
C LEU A 197 0.55 2.19 21.68
N LEU A 198 -0.18 1.63 20.72
CA LEU A 198 -1.38 0.85 20.99
C LEU A 198 -1.05 -0.60 21.35
N PHE A 199 -0.13 -1.22 20.64
CA PHE A 199 0.21 -2.63 20.84
C PHE A 199 1.38 -2.85 21.81
N PHE A 200 2.10 -1.81 22.23
CA PHE A 200 3.22 -1.92 23.13
C PHE A 200 2.87 -2.62 24.47
N PRO A 201 1.76 -2.30 25.15
CA PRO A 201 1.36 -3.00 26.37
C PRO A 201 1.10 -4.50 26.14
N LEU A 202 0.50 -4.84 24.99
CA LEU A 202 0.25 -6.23 24.60
C LEU A 202 1.56 -6.99 24.37
N TYR A 203 2.54 -6.36 23.70
CA TYR A 203 3.87 -6.94 23.51
C TYR A 203 4.62 -7.14 24.83
N GLN A 204 4.49 -6.21 25.78
CA GLN A 204 5.07 -6.38 27.10
C GLN A 204 4.44 -7.53 27.87
N TRP A 205 3.12 -7.67 27.80
CA TRP A 205 2.41 -8.79 28.43
C TRP A 205 2.84 -10.13 27.85
N THR A 206 2.89 -10.28 26.54
CA THR A 206 3.35 -11.52 25.86
C THR A 206 4.80 -11.84 26.22
N ASN A 207 5.68 -10.86 26.31
CA ASN A 207 7.07 -11.05 26.69
C ASN A 207 7.22 -11.58 28.12
N ARG A 208 6.41 -11.10 29.06
CA ARG A 208 6.38 -11.63 30.43
C ARG A 208 5.95 -13.10 30.43
N PHE A 209 4.93 -13.44 29.66
CA PHE A 209 4.42 -14.80 29.54
C PHE A 209 5.47 -15.76 28.99
N ILE A 210 6.18 -15.37 27.94
CA ILE A 210 7.26 -16.19 27.33
C ILE A 210 8.39 -16.40 28.35
N LYS A 211 8.87 -15.36 29.01
CA LYS A 211 9.93 -15.45 30.00
C LYS A 211 9.57 -16.34 31.20
N HIS A 212 8.32 -16.32 31.65
CA HIS A 212 7.86 -17.23 32.70
C HIS A 212 7.88 -18.69 32.26
N LYS A 213 7.51 -18.97 31.02
CA LYS A 213 7.54 -20.33 30.47
C LYS A 213 8.96 -20.87 30.35
N ASP A 214 9.89 -20.03 29.87
CA ASP A 214 11.31 -20.42 29.75
C ASP A 214 11.95 -20.66 31.10
N ALA A 215 11.64 -19.85 32.11
CA ALA A 215 12.12 -20.04 33.49
C ALA A 215 11.61 -21.36 34.09
N ALA A 216 10.31 -21.67 33.87
CA ALA A 216 9.72 -22.93 34.34
C ALA A 216 10.35 -24.18 33.66
N GLN A 217 10.61 -24.09 32.35
CA GLN A 217 11.29 -25.17 31.61
C GLN A 217 12.75 -25.39 32.07
N ASN A 218 13.47 -24.31 32.37
CA ASN A 218 14.84 -24.37 32.84
C ASN A 218 14.94 -24.95 34.28
N ALA A 219 13.95 -24.63 35.13
CA ALA A 219 13.84 -25.21 36.46
C ALA A 219 13.60 -26.74 36.43
N LEU A 220 12.86 -27.23 35.44
CA LEU A 220 12.62 -28.68 35.25
C LEU A 220 13.81 -29.45 34.64
N LYS A 221 14.82 -28.78 34.13
CA LYS A 221 16.02 -29.37 33.52
C LYS A 221 17.22 -29.38 34.47
N GLN A 222 17.10 -28.81 35.65
CA GLN A 222 18.14 -28.92 36.69
C GLN A 222 17.92 -30.22 37.47
N PRO A 223 18.91 -31.14 37.50
CA PRO A 223 18.81 -32.40 38.19
C PRO A 223 18.71 -32.26 39.70
#